data_e5bfe02fd8d01c1075a17c1010c798ed
#
_entry.id   e5bfe02fd8d01c1075a17c1010c798ed
#
_cell.length_a   1.000
_cell.length_b   1.000
_cell.length_c   1.000
_cell.angle_alpha   90.00
_cell.angle_beta   90.00
_cell.angle_gamma   90.00
#
_symmetry.space_group_name_H-M   'P 1'
#
loop_
_entity.id
_entity.type
_entity.pdbx_description
1 polymer ?
#
loop_
_entity_poly.entity_id
_entity_poly.type
_entity_poly.pdbx_seq_one_letter_code
_entity_poly.pdbx_strand_id
1 'polypeptide(L)'
;LNGVAITIMVGQLARIFGFQFAQRGLIERLLNVPEVIAKIHWPTVVLSLLTLLCMVGIRRWRPGWPATLLALLICILIGSWADLTQWGIDTLGPVASGESSVQWLDFPPSLLRELVLPSLNLALVSFVSMMLTARSFAAKHGYEIDADQEVRAVGLANLAAGFSQGF
;
A
#
# COMPACT_ATOMS: atom_id res chain seq x y z
N LEU A 1 -7.14 4.91 15.20
CA LEU A 1 -7.42 4.74 13.77
C LEU A 1 -7.34 6.07 12.98
N ASN A 2 -7.94 7.16 13.46
CA ASN A 2 -7.94 8.45 12.74
C ASN A 2 -6.51 9.01 12.54
N GLY A 3 -5.64 8.91 13.54
CA GLY A 3 -4.24 9.37 13.41
C GLY A 3 -3.45 8.62 12.33
N VAL A 4 -3.64 7.32 12.22
CA VAL A 4 -3.00 6.49 11.18
C VAL A 4 -3.52 6.88 9.80
N ALA A 5 -4.84 7.09 9.66
CA ALA A 5 -5.43 7.55 8.41
C ALA A 5 -4.86 8.89 7.95
N ILE A 6 -4.73 9.86 8.86
CA ILE A 6 -4.13 11.16 8.56
C ILE A 6 -2.66 11.02 8.13
N THR A 7 -1.90 10.18 8.82
CA THR A 7 -0.49 9.92 8.47
C THR A 7 -0.35 9.33 7.07
N ILE A 8 -1.23 8.38 6.72
CA ILE A 8 -1.26 7.78 5.38
C ILE A 8 -1.65 8.83 4.35
N MET A 9 -2.70 9.64 4.60
CA MET A 9 -3.11 10.69 3.68
C MET A 9 -1.99 11.69 3.40
N VAL A 10 -1.32 12.18 4.43
CA VAL A 10 -0.17 13.10 4.28
C VAL A 10 0.96 12.45 3.49
N GLY A 11 1.23 11.16 3.74
CA GLY A 11 2.22 10.40 2.97
C GLY A 11 1.85 10.24 1.49
N GLN A 12 0.56 10.10 1.16
CA GLN A 12 0.11 10.01 -0.23
C GLN A 12 0.17 11.37 -0.95
N LEU A 13 -0.09 12.48 -0.25
CA LEU A 13 0.08 13.81 -0.83
C LEU A 13 1.52 14.03 -1.33
N ALA A 14 2.51 13.58 -0.57
CA ALA A 14 3.91 13.65 -1.00
C ALA A 14 4.15 12.96 -2.35
N ARG A 15 3.57 11.79 -2.55
CA ARG A 15 3.70 11.04 -3.80
C ARG A 15 3.01 11.73 -4.97
N ILE A 16 1.86 12.38 -4.73
CA ILE A 16 1.13 13.17 -5.74
C ILE A 16 1.98 14.36 -6.20
N PHE A 17 2.68 15.01 -5.28
CA PHE A 17 3.53 16.17 -5.57
C PHE A 17 4.95 15.79 -6.00
N GLY A 18 5.30 14.51 -6.02
CA GLY A 18 6.59 14.01 -6.51
C GLY A 18 7.77 14.30 -5.60
N PHE A 19 7.55 14.36 -4.28
CA PHE A 19 8.63 14.52 -3.32
C PHE A 19 8.57 13.44 -2.24
N GLN A 20 9.70 13.18 -1.59
CA GLN A 20 9.79 12.26 -0.47
C GLN A 20 10.03 13.03 0.84
N PHE A 21 9.25 12.73 1.87
CA PHE A 21 9.54 13.26 3.19
C PHE A 21 10.78 12.56 3.77
N ALA A 22 11.83 13.33 4.03
CA ALA A 22 13.03 12.81 4.67
C ALA A 22 12.80 12.44 6.15
N GLN A 23 11.75 12.97 6.77
CA GLN A 23 11.48 12.86 8.19
C GLN A 23 10.35 11.85 8.47
N ARG A 24 10.47 11.13 9.59
CA ARG A 24 9.53 10.07 9.97
C ARG A 24 8.31 10.56 10.76
N GLY A 25 8.35 11.75 11.36
CA GLY A 25 7.28 12.29 12.21
C GLY A 25 6.22 13.08 11.43
N LEU A 26 4.93 12.92 11.78
CA LEU A 26 3.82 13.64 11.15
C LEU A 26 3.92 15.15 11.40
N ILE A 27 4.29 15.56 12.61
CA ILE A 27 4.42 16.96 13.00
C ILE A 27 5.55 17.64 12.22
N GLU A 28 6.70 16.98 12.10
CA GLU A 28 7.83 17.48 11.32
C GLU A 28 7.49 17.61 9.83
N ARG A 29 6.70 16.69 9.29
CA ARG A 29 6.19 16.77 7.91
C ARG A 29 5.31 18.00 7.68
N LEU A 30 4.46 18.35 8.65
CA LEU A 30 3.55 19.48 8.55
C LEU A 30 4.27 20.84 8.76
N LEU A 31 5.30 20.87 9.59
CA LEU A 31 6.09 22.10 9.83
C LEU A 31 6.98 22.46 8.64
N ASN A 32 7.41 21.49 7.85
CA ASN A 32 8.29 21.69 6.69
C ASN A 32 7.54 21.86 5.35
N VAL A 33 6.23 22.08 5.38
CA VAL A 33 5.41 22.33 4.17
C VAL A 33 5.97 23.45 3.28
N PRO A 34 6.48 24.59 3.79
CA PRO A 34 7.05 25.63 2.91
C PRO A 34 8.25 25.17 2.09
N GLU A 35 9.14 24.37 2.67
CA GLU A 35 10.29 23.81 1.94
C GLU A 35 9.87 22.76 0.90
N VAL A 36 8.78 22.10 1.16
CA VAL A 36 8.20 21.08 0.30
C VAL A 36 7.58 21.70 -0.94
N ILE A 37 6.93 22.84 -0.83
CA ILE A 37 6.35 23.57 -1.97
C ILE A 37 7.42 23.95 -3.00
N ALA A 38 8.62 24.28 -2.55
CA ALA A 38 9.75 24.60 -3.43
C ALA A 38 10.29 23.36 -4.19
N LYS A 39 9.97 22.14 -3.72
CA LYS A 39 10.42 20.85 -4.29
C LYS A 39 9.35 20.15 -5.12
N ILE A 40 8.26 20.81 -5.45
CA ILE A 40 7.17 20.23 -6.25
C ILE A 40 7.70 19.85 -7.63
N HIS A 41 7.55 18.58 -7.97
CA HIS A 41 7.91 18.08 -9.29
C HIS A 41 6.70 18.15 -10.22
N TRP A 42 6.60 19.19 -11.01
CA TRP A 42 5.45 19.48 -11.87
C TRP A 42 5.05 18.32 -12.82
N PRO A 43 5.98 17.62 -13.47
CA PRO A 43 5.62 16.46 -14.31
C PRO A 43 4.86 15.38 -13.54
N THR A 44 5.28 15.08 -12.30
CA THR A 44 4.57 14.12 -11.43
C THR A 44 3.18 14.60 -11.04
N VAL A 45 3.03 15.89 -10.75
CA VAL A 45 1.71 16.48 -10.42
C VAL A 45 0.75 16.35 -11.60
N VAL A 46 1.22 16.68 -12.81
CA VAL A 46 0.40 16.56 -14.03
C VAL A 46 -0.02 15.12 -14.27
N LEU A 47 0.91 14.16 -14.16
CA LEU A 47 0.60 12.73 -14.32
C LEU A 47 -0.39 12.25 -13.25
N SER A 48 -0.21 12.65 -12.00
CA SER A 48 -1.10 12.31 -10.89
C SER A 48 -2.50 12.87 -11.11
N LEU A 49 -2.60 14.11 -11.55
CA LEU A 49 -3.89 14.76 -11.84
C LEU A 49 -4.59 14.10 -13.02
N LEU A 50 -3.87 13.79 -14.10
CA LEU A 50 -4.41 13.06 -15.24
C LEU A 50 -4.94 11.69 -14.85
N THR A 51 -4.19 10.97 -14.02
CA THR A 51 -4.62 9.65 -13.48
C THR A 51 -5.89 9.78 -12.65
N LEU A 52 -5.96 10.78 -11.78
CA LEU A 52 -7.14 11.05 -10.96
C LEU A 52 -8.36 11.39 -11.84
N LEU A 53 -8.19 12.28 -12.80
CA LEU A 53 -9.24 12.66 -13.74
C LEU A 53 -9.73 11.46 -14.58
N CYS A 54 -8.80 10.63 -15.03
CA CYS A 54 -9.11 9.39 -15.74
C CYS A 54 -9.97 8.46 -14.87
N MET A 55 -9.55 8.23 -13.62
CA MET A 55 -10.28 7.39 -12.67
C MET A 55 -11.69 7.94 -12.38
N VAL A 56 -11.82 9.23 -12.14
CA VAL A 56 -13.12 9.90 -11.91
C VAL A 56 -13.99 9.83 -13.17
N GLY A 57 -13.41 10.06 -14.34
CA GLY A 57 -14.09 9.98 -15.63
C GLY A 57 -14.67 8.60 -15.90
N ILE A 58 -13.86 7.55 -15.73
CA ILE A 58 -14.30 6.15 -15.89
C ILE A 58 -15.43 5.84 -14.92
N ARG A 59 -15.27 6.21 -13.63
CA ARG A 59 -16.28 5.96 -12.59
C ARG A 59 -17.60 6.68 -12.86
N ARG A 60 -17.55 7.87 -13.46
CA ARG A 60 -18.74 8.63 -13.78
C ARG A 60 -19.45 8.11 -15.04
N TRP A 61 -18.66 7.66 -16.03
CA TRP A 61 -19.21 7.14 -17.29
C TRP A 61 -19.76 5.73 -17.17
N ARG A 62 -19.06 4.85 -16.42
CA ARG A 62 -19.45 3.45 -16.19
C ARG A 62 -19.27 3.08 -14.72
N PRO A 63 -20.27 3.33 -13.85
CA PRO A 63 -20.15 3.09 -12.40
C PRO A 63 -19.83 1.64 -11.99
N GLY A 64 -20.14 0.66 -12.85
CA GLY A 64 -19.84 -0.76 -12.60
C GLY A 64 -18.44 -1.21 -13.01
N TRP A 65 -17.64 -0.35 -13.63
CA TRP A 65 -16.30 -0.72 -14.08
C TRP A 65 -15.26 -0.51 -12.98
N PRO A 66 -14.22 -1.36 -12.92
CA PRO A 66 -13.14 -1.22 -11.95
C PRO A 66 -12.21 -0.07 -12.33
N ALA A 67 -12.65 1.16 -12.10
CA ALA A 67 -11.97 2.39 -12.53
C ALA A 67 -10.51 2.46 -12.08
N THR A 68 -10.20 1.97 -10.88
CA THR A 68 -8.83 1.96 -10.34
C THR A 68 -7.92 1.04 -11.15
N LEU A 69 -8.39 -0.16 -11.51
CA LEU A 69 -7.61 -1.10 -12.32
C LEU A 69 -7.39 -0.57 -13.73
N LEU A 70 -8.41 0.03 -14.33
CA LEU A 70 -8.29 0.62 -15.66
C LEU A 70 -7.33 1.82 -15.67
N ALA A 71 -7.41 2.70 -14.68
CA ALA A 71 -6.48 3.81 -14.53
C ALA A 71 -5.04 3.30 -14.36
N LEU A 72 -4.84 2.26 -13.55
CA LEU A 72 -3.53 1.61 -13.38
C LEU A 72 -3.00 1.06 -14.71
N LEU A 73 -3.82 0.33 -15.46
CA LEU A 73 -3.42 -0.21 -16.77
C LEU A 73 -3.05 0.90 -17.75
N ILE A 74 -3.83 1.98 -17.81
CA ILE A 74 -3.53 3.13 -18.64
C ILE A 74 -2.19 3.76 -18.24
N CYS A 75 -1.92 3.93 -16.95
CA CYS A 75 -0.63 4.44 -16.46
C CYS A 75 0.54 3.53 -16.82
N ILE A 76 0.38 2.21 -16.72
CA ILE A 76 1.40 1.24 -17.14
C ILE A 76 1.66 1.36 -18.64
N LEU A 77 0.60 1.44 -19.46
CA LEU A 77 0.74 1.61 -20.90
C LEU A 77 1.45 2.93 -21.26
N ILE A 78 1.08 4.03 -20.63
CA ILE A 78 1.76 5.32 -20.81
C ILE A 78 3.23 5.20 -20.42
N GLY A 79 3.51 4.60 -19.27
CA GLY A 79 4.87 4.41 -18.77
C GLY A 79 5.73 3.47 -19.63
N SER A 80 5.10 2.53 -20.35
CA SER A 80 5.82 1.63 -21.27
C SER A 80 6.13 2.27 -22.62
N TRP A 81 5.35 3.29 -23.03
CA TRP A 81 5.53 3.98 -24.31
C TRP A 81 6.31 5.28 -24.18
N ALA A 82 6.11 6.00 -23.08
CA ALA A 82 6.81 7.23 -22.78
C ALA A 82 7.91 6.94 -21.76
N ASP A 83 9.16 7.32 -22.09
CA ASP A 83 10.26 7.24 -21.14
C ASP A 83 10.08 8.33 -20.05
N LEU A 84 9.29 7.99 -19.03
CA LEU A 84 8.96 8.91 -17.94
C LEU A 84 10.20 9.32 -17.12
N THR A 85 11.28 8.55 -17.21
CA THR A 85 12.54 8.85 -16.52
C THR A 85 13.21 10.09 -17.08
N GLN A 86 13.05 10.38 -18.38
CA GLN A 86 13.56 11.61 -19.00
C GLN A 86 12.91 12.87 -18.42
N TRP A 87 11.72 12.74 -17.88
CA TRP A 87 10.99 13.84 -17.23
C TRP A 87 11.23 13.87 -15.71
N GLY A 88 12.18 13.08 -15.23
CA GLY A 88 12.49 12.99 -13.80
C GLY A 88 11.40 12.35 -12.95
N ILE A 89 10.48 11.61 -13.56
CA ILE A 89 9.44 10.86 -12.82
C ILE A 89 10.05 9.55 -12.35
N ASP A 90 10.05 9.35 -11.03
CA ASP A 90 10.49 8.09 -10.44
C ASP A 90 9.56 6.95 -10.85
N THR A 91 10.10 5.96 -11.53
CA THR A 91 9.40 4.72 -11.88
C THR A 91 9.83 3.59 -10.94
N LEU A 92 8.96 2.60 -10.75
CA LEU A 92 9.28 1.42 -9.92
C LEU A 92 10.47 0.59 -10.44
N GLY A 93 10.91 0.88 -11.68
CA GLY A 93 11.96 0.09 -12.32
C GLY A 93 11.52 -1.35 -12.64
N PRO A 94 12.46 -2.23 -12.97
CA PRO A 94 12.15 -3.63 -13.23
C PRO A 94 11.64 -4.28 -11.94
N VAL A 95 10.37 -4.66 -11.94
CA VAL A 95 9.80 -5.45 -10.86
C VAL A 95 10.42 -6.83 -10.97
N ALA A 96 11.15 -7.25 -9.94
CA ALA A 96 11.65 -8.62 -9.89
C ALA A 96 10.45 -9.56 -10.05
N SER A 97 10.42 -10.31 -11.14
CA SER A 97 9.49 -11.42 -11.30
C SER A 97 9.88 -12.47 -10.26
N GLY A 98 9.30 -12.34 -9.06
CA GLY A 98 9.41 -13.38 -8.05
C GLY A 98 8.77 -14.63 -8.64
N GLU A 99 9.58 -15.60 -9.04
CA GLU A 99 9.07 -16.94 -9.24
C GLU A 99 8.52 -17.38 -7.89
N SER A 100 7.20 -17.49 -7.81
CA SER A 100 6.54 -18.07 -6.63
C SER A 100 6.94 -19.54 -6.59
N SER A 101 8.11 -19.81 -6.04
CA SER A 101 8.59 -21.17 -5.82
C SER A 101 8.27 -21.54 -4.38
N VAL A 102 7.62 -22.67 -4.19
CA VAL A 102 7.48 -23.26 -2.86
C VAL A 102 8.89 -23.67 -2.43
N GLN A 103 9.51 -22.89 -1.58
CA GLN A 103 10.81 -23.21 -1.02
C GLN A 103 10.67 -23.60 0.45
N TRP A 104 11.42 -24.60 0.83
CA TRP A 104 11.56 -24.95 2.22
C TRP A 104 12.38 -23.87 2.92
N LEU A 105 11.81 -23.32 3.97
CA LEU A 105 12.44 -22.25 4.74
C LEU A 105 13.65 -22.82 5.52
N ASP A 106 14.84 -22.60 4.99
CA ASP A 106 16.08 -22.97 5.68
C ASP A 106 16.62 -21.74 6.46
N PHE A 107 16.20 -21.63 7.72
CA PHE A 107 16.66 -20.58 8.59
C PHE A 107 17.62 -21.11 9.66
N PRO A 108 18.73 -20.44 9.92
CA PRO A 108 19.57 -20.77 11.06
C PRO A 108 18.77 -20.58 12.38
N PRO A 109 18.93 -21.49 13.36
CA PRO A 109 18.17 -21.42 14.62
C PRO A 109 18.33 -20.11 15.40
N SER A 110 19.47 -19.42 15.23
CA SER A 110 19.72 -18.09 15.78
C SER A 110 18.74 -17.05 15.26
N LEU A 111 18.51 -17.02 13.95
CA LEU A 111 17.59 -16.08 13.30
C LEU A 111 16.15 -16.33 13.73
N LEU A 112 15.74 -17.59 13.84
CA LEU A 112 14.40 -17.93 14.34
C LEU A 112 14.16 -17.35 15.73
N ARG A 113 15.14 -17.44 16.62
CA ARG A 113 15.03 -16.90 17.97
C ARG A 113 14.88 -15.38 17.99
N GLU A 114 15.61 -14.68 17.13
CA GLU A 114 15.53 -13.22 16.99
C GLU A 114 14.20 -12.77 16.40
N LEU A 115 13.59 -13.56 15.52
CA LEU A 115 12.34 -13.22 14.85
C LEU A 115 11.08 -13.48 15.70
N VAL A 116 11.14 -14.30 16.74
CA VAL A 116 9.97 -14.64 17.56
C VAL A 116 9.28 -13.40 18.12
N LEU A 117 10.02 -12.51 18.76
CA LEU A 117 9.43 -11.34 19.41
C LEU A 117 8.88 -10.29 18.41
N PRO A 118 9.60 -9.92 17.33
CA PRO A 118 9.04 -9.07 16.27
C PRO A 118 7.82 -9.68 15.59
N SER A 119 7.84 -10.98 15.32
CA SER A 119 6.72 -11.69 14.69
C SER A 119 5.48 -11.69 15.58
N LEU A 120 5.64 -11.91 16.88
CA LEU A 120 4.55 -11.86 17.84
C LEU A 120 3.92 -10.46 17.91
N ASN A 121 4.76 -9.43 17.97
CA ASN A 121 4.28 -8.04 17.95
C ASN A 121 3.51 -7.71 16.68
N LEU A 122 4.04 -8.13 15.52
CA LEU A 122 3.37 -7.93 14.23
C LEU A 122 2.05 -8.70 14.17
N ALA A 123 2.03 -9.93 14.64
CA ALA A 123 0.81 -10.77 14.68
C ALA A 123 -0.27 -10.13 15.56
N LEU A 124 0.08 -9.64 16.75
CA LEU A 124 -0.86 -8.96 17.64
C LEU A 124 -1.43 -7.67 17.03
N VAL A 125 -0.59 -6.82 16.46
CA VAL A 125 -1.04 -5.58 15.82
C VAL A 125 -1.93 -5.88 14.61
N SER A 126 -1.55 -6.85 13.79
CA SER A 126 -2.33 -7.28 12.63
C SER A 126 -3.67 -7.87 13.04
N PHE A 127 -3.69 -8.73 14.07
CA PHE A 127 -4.91 -9.31 14.61
C PHE A 127 -5.87 -8.23 15.13
N VAL A 128 -5.39 -7.32 15.96
CA VAL A 128 -6.23 -6.23 16.50
C VAL A 128 -6.79 -5.37 15.38
N SER A 129 -5.96 -4.98 14.42
CA SER A 129 -6.39 -4.14 13.28
C SER A 129 -7.42 -4.84 12.41
N MET A 130 -7.20 -6.12 12.10
CA MET A 130 -8.13 -6.95 11.35
C MET A 130 -9.47 -7.08 12.08
N MET A 131 -9.44 -7.45 13.36
CA MET A 131 -10.66 -7.68 14.15
C MET A 131 -11.47 -6.41 14.35
N LEU A 132 -10.82 -5.24 14.57
CA LEU A 132 -11.51 -3.96 14.65
C LEU A 132 -12.19 -3.61 13.31
N THR A 133 -11.50 -3.84 12.20
CA THR A 133 -12.04 -3.58 10.87
C THR A 133 -13.22 -4.51 10.58
N ALA A 134 -13.04 -5.81 10.78
CA ALA A 134 -14.05 -6.81 10.54
C ALA A 134 -15.33 -6.53 11.36
N ARG A 135 -15.20 -6.29 12.66
CA ARG A 135 -16.34 -5.94 13.54
C ARG A 135 -17.02 -4.64 13.12
N SER A 136 -16.25 -3.63 12.68
CA SER A 136 -16.82 -2.37 12.19
C SER A 136 -17.68 -2.57 10.94
N PHE A 137 -17.21 -3.40 10.00
CA PHE A 137 -17.99 -3.75 8.81
C PHE A 137 -19.21 -4.62 9.14
N ALA A 138 -19.06 -5.59 10.03
CA ALA A 138 -20.17 -6.43 10.48
C ALA A 138 -21.29 -5.61 11.12
N ALA A 139 -20.94 -4.70 12.03
CA ALA A 139 -21.90 -3.81 12.65
C ALA A 139 -22.62 -2.90 11.63
N LYS A 140 -21.89 -2.45 10.59
CA LYS A 140 -22.48 -1.62 9.54
C LYS A 140 -23.43 -2.38 8.63
N HIS A 141 -23.19 -3.66 8.37
CA HIS A 141 -23.96 -4.46 7.42
C HIS A 141 -24.87 -5.50 8.07
N GLY A 142 -24.89 -5.59 9.40
CA GLY A 142 -25.81 -6.44 10.16
C GLY A 142 -25.51 -7.93 10.11
N TYR A 143 -24.23 -8.33 9.99
CA TYR A 143 -23.82 -9.73 10.08
C TYR A 143 -22.91 -9.98 11.29
N GLU A 144 -22.82 -11.23 11.71
CA GLU A 144 -21.94 -11.65 12.79
C GLU A 144 -20.64 -12.21 12.26
N ILE A 145 -19.56 -12.05 13.04
CA ILE A 145 -18.23 -12.55 12.72
C ILE A 145 -17.86 -13.62 13.74
N ASP A 146 -17.43 -14.75 13.24
CA ASP A 146 -16.76 -15.77 14.03
C ASP A 146 -15.26 -15.43 14.14
N ALA A 147 -14.86 -14.95 15.31
CA ALA A 147 -13.49 -14.53 15.56
C ALA A 147 -12.48 -15.68 15.42
N ASP A 148 -12.86 -16.89 15.79
CA ASP A 148 -11.99 -18.07 15.69
C ASP A 148 -11.76 -18.47 14.23
N GLN A 149 -12.79 -18.38 13.41
CA GLN A 149 -12.71 -18.65 11.98
C GLN A 149 -11.79 -17.62 11.28
N GLU A 150 -11.95 -16.34 11.60
CA GLU A 150 -11.13 -15.26 11.05
C GLU A 150 -9.65 -15.43 11.41
N VAL A 151 -9.34 -15.74 12.67
CA VAL A 151 -7.95 -15.97 13.12
C VAL A 151 -7.33 -17.16 12.39
N ARG A 152 -8.07 -18.26 12.25
CA ARG A 152 -7.60 -19.45 11.54
C ARG A 152 -7.36 -19.15 10.07
N ALA A 153 -8.28 -18.43 9.41
CA ALA A 153 -8.15 -18.06 8.01
C ALA A 153 -6.92 -17.20 7.74
N VAL A 154 -6.70 -16.15 8.57
CA VAL A 154 -5.52 -15.29 8.46
C VAL A 154 -4.23 -16.04 8.80
N GLY A 155 -4.25 -16.89 9.81
CA GLY A 155 -3.12 -17.73 10.17
C GLY A 155 -2.70 -18.65 9.02
N LEU A 156 -3.65 -19.34 8.40
CA LEU A 156 -3.39 -20.19 7.24
C LEU A 156 -2.91 -19.40 6.03
N ALA A 157 -3.49 -18.22 5.77
CA ALA A 157 -3.06 -17.36 4.68
C ALA A 157 -1.60 -16.89 4.86
N ASN A 158 -1.22 -16.50 6.07
CA ASN A 158 0.16 -16.09 6.37
C ASN A 158 1.14 -17.27 6.26
N LEU A 159 0.76 -18.46 6.70
CA LEU A 159 1.58 -19.66 6.48
C LEU A 159 1.76 -19.95 5.00
N ALA A 160 0.68 -19.92 4.22
CA ALA A 160 0.75 -20.13 2.78
C ALA A 160 1.63 -19.07 2.09
N ALA A 161 1.50 -17.79 2.48
CA ALA A 161 2.34 -16.71 1.98
C ALA A 161 3.82 -16.92 2.33
N GLY A 162 4.13 -17.38 3.54
CA GLY A 162 5.49 -17.69 3.96
C GLY A 162 6.13 -18.80 3.12
N PHE A 163 5.41 -19.88 2.86
CA PHE A 163 5.90 -20.99 2.02
C PHE A 163 5.99 -20.65 0.53
N SER A 164 5.13 -19.79 0.03
CA SER A 164 5.15 -19.34 -1.37
C SER A 164 6.08 -18.14 -1.61
N GLN A 165 6.81 -17.69 -0.59
CA GLN A 165 7.60 -16.45 -0.65
C GLN A 165 6.76 -15.24 -1.12
N GLY A 166 5.46 -15.28 -0.87
CA GLY A 166 4.55 -14.17 -1.09
C GLY A 166 4.78 -13.05 -0.08
N PHE A 167 4.57 -11.81 -0.51
CA PHE A 167 4.64 -10.65 0.37
C PHE A 167 3.37 -10.51 1.21
#